data_54acdf5f3a650e04dd5d9c49c4e23ee0
#
_entry.id   54acdf5f3a650e04dd5d9c49c4e23ee0
#
_cell.length_a   1.000
_cell.length_b   1.000
_cell.length_c   1.000
_cell.angle_alpha   90.00
_cell.angle_beta   90.00
_cell.angle_gamma   90.00
#
_symmetry.space_group_name_H-M   'P 1'
#
loop_
_entity.id
_entity.type
_entity.pdbx_description
1 polymer ?
#
loop_
_entity_poly.entity_id
_entity_poly.type
_entity_poly.pdbx_seq_one_letter_code
_entity_poly.pdbx_strand_id
1 'polypeptide(L)'
;EKDENLWVGIVTGAGDRAFSAGNDLKFQAQAGGKMDINIASSGFAGLTSRFNMTKPLIAAVNGVSMGGGFEIALACDLIVASTNAKFALPEPKVGLAALAGGMQRLPRQIGMKKALGMMLTGRHVSAEEGMHLGFVNEVVEPEKLIEAAKNWARQIEECSPMSIRATKQVAYENFNEPDLEKSM
;
A
#
# COMPACT_ATOMS: atom_id res chain seq x y z
N GLU A 1 -11.03 -9.84 -8.24
CA GLU A 1 -10.69 -9.65 -9.66
C GLU A 1 -11.65 -10.39 -10.59
N LYS A 2 -12.02 -11.65 -10.27
CA LYS A 2 -12.89 -12.48 -11.12
C LYS A 2 -14.38 -12.15 -11.03
N ASP A 3 -14.82 -11.52 -9.96
CA ASP A 3 -16.23 -11.15 -9.75
C ASP A 3 -16.53 -9.86 -10.53
N GLU A 4 -17.32 -9.95 -11.57
CA GLU A 4 -17.66 -8.83 -12.46
C GLU A 4 -18.51 -7.73 -11.78
N ASN A 5 -19.18 -8.07 -10.68
CA ASN A 5 -20.01 -7.13 -9.92
C ASN A 5 -19.20 -6.26 -8.93
N LEU A 6 -17.93 -6.61 -8.68
CA LEU A 6 -17.05 -5.84 -7.80
C LEU A 6 -16.12 -4.98 -8.62
N TRP A 7 -16.20 -3.67 -8.47
CA TRP A 7 -15.41 -2.70 -9.24
C TRP A 7 -14.23 -2.12 -8.48
N VAL A 8 -14.40 -1.91 -7.18
CA VAL A 8 -13.39 -1.32 -6.28
C VAL A 8 -13.28 -2.20 -5.03
N GLY A 9 -12.09 -2.34 -4.49
CA GLY A 9 -11.85 -3.02 -3.22
C GLY A 9 -11.34 -2.05 -2.16
N ILE A 10 -11.82 -2.22 -0.92
CA ILE A 10 -11.29 -1.50 0.25
C ILE A 10 -10.64 -2.52 1.17
N VAL A 11 -9.38 -2.28 1.55
CA VAL A 11 -8.63 -3.09 2.51
C VAL A 11 -8.45 -2.29 3.80
N THR A 12 -8.80 -2.87 4.94
CA THR A 12 -8.62 -2.25 6.25
C THR A 12 -8.25 -3.27 7.31
N GLY A 13 -7.69 -2.84 8.43
CA GLY A 13 -7.40 -3.70 9.57
C GLY A 13 -8.64 -3.94 10.44
N ALA A 14 -8.70 -5.10 11.10
CA ALA A 14 -9.73 -5.38 12.08
C ALA A 14 -9.49 -4.61 13.38
N GLY A 15 -10.54 -4.03 13.94
CA GLY A 15 -10.46 -3.22 15.16
C GLY A 15 -9.89 -1.82 14.92
N ASP A 16 -9.34 -1.22 15.96
CA ASP A 16 -8.97 0.21 16.01
C ASP A 16 -7.46 0.48 16.18
N ARG A 17 -6.64 -0.57 16.34
CA ARG A 17 -5.22 -0.40 16.70
C ARG A 17 -4.28 -0.43 15.51
N ALA A 18 -4.53 -1.29 14.54
CA ALA A 18 -3.58 -1.53 13.47
C ALA A 18 -4.28 -1.86 12.15
N PHE A 19 -3.73 -1.35 11.07
CA PHE A 19 -3.99 -1.84 9.72
C PHE A 19 -3.29 -3.18 9.52
N SER A 20 -1.98 -3.20 9.70
CA SER A 20 -1.16 -4.40 9.73
C SER A 20 0.25 -4.07 10.23
N ALA A 21 0.80 -4.92 11.10
CA ALA A 21 2.19 -4.83 11.54
C ALA A 21 3.16 -5.66 10.66
N GLY A 22 2.67 -6.25 9.58
CA GLY A 22 3.47 -7.09 8.69
C GLY A 22 3.56 -8.54 9.14
N ASN A 23 4.73 -9.16 8.92
CA ASN A 23 4.97 -10.56 9.26
C ASN A 23 5.06 -10.78 10.77
N ASP A 24 4.58 -11.93 11.24
CA ASP A 24 4.74 -12.34 12.63
C ASP A 24 6.17 -12.83 12.89
N LEU A 25 7.01 -11.90 13.39
CA LEU A 25 8.43 -12.20 13.70
C LEU A 25 8.59 -13.23 14.81
N LYS A 26 7.62 -13.37 15.74
CA LYS A 26 7.65 -14.38 16.79
C LYS A 26 7.43 -15.77 16.22
N PHE A 27 6.42 -15.90 15.35
CA PHE A 27 6.16 -17.14 14.64
C PHE A 27 7.36 -17.54 13.76
N GLN A 28 7.95 -16.59 13.04
CA GLN A 28 9.12 -16.82 12.20
C GLN A 28 10.33 -17.27 13.02
N ALA A 29 10.60 -16.66 14.17
CA ALA A 29 11.69 -17.06 15.05
C ALA A 29 11.49 -18.48 15.60
N GLN A 30 10.27 -18.87 15.97
CA GLN A 30 9.92 -20.21 16.44
C GLN A 30 10.06 -21.26 15.33
N ALA A 31 9.83 -20.88 14.07
CA ALA A 31 10.02 -21.74 12.90
C ALA A 31 11.50 -21.86 12.46
N GLY A 32 12.45 -21.49 13.32
CA GLY A 32 13.89 -21.60 13.05
C GLY A 32 14.45 -20.52 12.10
N GLY A 33 13.76 -19.37 12.03
CA GLY A 33 14.19 -18.24 11.20
C GLY A 33 13.98 -18.45 9.68
N LYS A 34 13.49 -19.61 9.28
CA LYS A 34 13.15 -19.84 7.87
C LYS A 34 11.91 -19.03 7.54
N MET A 35 12.07 -18.06 6.68
CA MET A 35 10.91 -17.51 5.94
C MET A 35 10.27 -18.70 5.22
N ASP A 36 8.99 -18.94 5.47
CA ASP A 36 8.23 -19.80 4.59
C ASP A 36 8.13 -19.06 3.25
N ILE A 37 9.00 -19.45 2.30
CA ILE A 37 9.12 -18.82 0.97
C ILE A 37 7.96 -19.26 0.05
N ASN A 38 6.97 -19.95 0.55
CA ASN A 38 5.69 -20.18 -0.11
C ASN A 38 4.84 -18.90 -0.14
N ILE A 39 5.49 -17.77 -0.45
CA ILE A 39 4.80 -16.55 -0.85
C ILE A 39 4.10 -16.90 -2.17
N ALA A 40 2.77 -16.89 -2.15
CA ALA A 40 1.98 -17.07 -3.36
C ALA A 40 2.53 -16.16 -4.47
N SER A 41 2.37 -16.56 -5.73
CA SER A 41 2.79 -15.74 -6.89
C SER A 41 2.23 -14.32 -6.85
N SER A 42 1.16 -14.09 -6.08
CA SER A 42 0.56 -12.79 -5.78
C SER A 42 1.31 -11.95 -4.73
N GLY A 43 2.39 -12.48 -4.14
CA GLY A 43 3.21 -11.79 -3.14
C GLY A 43 2.63 -11.81 -1.72
N PHE A 44 3.22 -11.00 -0.84
CA PHE A 44 2.81 -10.89 0.55
C PHE A 44 1.33 -10.49 0.66
N ALA A 45 0.62 -11.11 1.59
CA ALA A 45 -0.84 -11.00 1.78
C ALA A 45 -1.67 -11.26 0.50
N GLY A 46 -1.10 -11.97 -0.49
CA GLY A 46 -1.76 -12.21 -1.77
C GLY A 46 -1.95 -10.96 -2.63
N LEU A 47 -1.20 -9.89 -2.38
CA LEU A 47 -1.42 -8.57 -2.97
C LEU A 47 -0.17 -7.91 -3.55
N THR A 48 0.97 -7.97 -2.84
CA THR A 48 2.11 -7.11 -3.17
C THR A 48 2.81 -7.42 -4.49
N SER A 49 2.53 -8.57 -5.13
CA SER A 49 3.03 -8.97 -6.46
C SER A 49 1.92 -9.14 -7.51
N ARG A 50 0.72 -8.60 -7.25
CA ARG A 50 -0.39 -8.65 -8.23
C ARG A 50 -0.35 -7.49 -9.21
N PHE A 51 0.65 -7.48 -10.08
CA PHE A 51 0.85 -6.41 -11.08
C PHE A 51 -0.22 -6.39 -12.19
N ASN A 52 -0.97 -7.48 -12.35
CA ASN A 52 -2.05 -7.60 -13.34
C ASN A 52 -3.44 -7.27 -12.77
N MET A 53 -3.52 -6.66 -11.59
CA MET A 53 -4.80 -6.27 -11.02
C MET A 53 -5.31 -4.98 -11.65
N THR A 54 -6.40 -5.06 -12.41
CA THR A 54 -6.98 -3.92 -13.11
C THR A 54 -8.01 -3.16 -12.29
N LYS A 55 -8.61 -3.79 -11.28
CA LYS A 55 -9.57 -3.15 -10.36
C LYS A 55 -8.84 -2.31 -9.32
N PRO A 56 -9.31 -1.08 -9.04
CA PRO A 56 -8.73 -0.24 -7.99
C PRO A 56 -8.85 -0.84 -6.60
N LEU A 57 -7.80 -0.61 -5.79
CA LEU A 57 -7.77 -0.91 -4.37
C LEU A 57 -7.51 0.34 -3.55
N ILE A 58 -8.25 0.49 -2.47
CA ILE A 58 -8.10 1.57 -1.50
C ILE A 58 -7.64 0.95 -0.17
N ALA A 59 -6.51 1.40 0.36
CA ALA A 59 -6.11 1.10 1.72
C ALA A 59 -6.76 2.11 2.68
N ALA A 60 -7.66 1.64 3.54
CA ALA A 60 -8.22 2.42 4.64
C ALA A 60 -7.41 2.11 5.91
N VAL A 61 -6.40 2.93 6.18
CA VAL A 61 -5.40 2.67 7.21
C VAL A 61 -5.89 3.18 8.57
N ASN A 62 -6.39 2.26 9.38
CA ASN A 62 -7.06 2.53 10.67
C ASN A 62 -6.10 2.66 11.88
N GLY A 63 -4.79 2.57 11.68
CA GLY A 63 -3.81 2.63 12.76
C GLY A 63 -2.41 2.26 12.28
N VAL A 64 -1.70 1.43 13.05
CA VAL A 64 -0.32 1.03 12.74
C VAL A 64 -0.24 0.28 11.40
N SER A 65 0.64 0.75 10.50
CA SER A 65 0.96 0.15 9.20
C SER A 65 2.47 0.06 9.06
N MET A 66 3.06 -1.09 9.44
CA MET A 66 4.50 -1.28 9.59
C MET A 66 5.02 -2.44 8.76
N GLY A 67 6.22 -2.30 8.21
CA GLY A 67 6.86 -3.37 7.45
C GLY A 67 5.97 -3.86 6.31
N GLY A 68 5.75 -5.18 6.24
CA GLY A 68 4.83 -5.77 5.28
C GLY A 68 3.43 -5.16 5.29
N GLY A 69 2.96 -4.62 6.42
CA GLY A 69 1.70 -3.89 6.49
C GLY A 69 1.72 -2.59 5.70
N PHE A 70 2.80 -1.83 5.78
CA PHE A 70 2.97 -0.64 4.95
C PHE A 70 3.18 -1.01 3.47
N GLU A 71 3.86 -2.11 3.18
CA GLU A 71 4.01 -2.62 1.82
C GLU A 71 2.67 -3.01 1.18
N ILE A 72 1.70 -3.54 1.97
CA ILE A 72 0.32 -3.77 1.52
C ILE A 72 -0.34 -2.44 1.16
N ALA A 73 -0.25 -1.42 2.04
CA ALA A 73 -0.83 -0.11 1.77
C ALA A 73 -0.23 0.54 0.51
N LEU A 74 1.10 0.49 0.34
CA LEU A 74 1.80 0.97 -0.86
C LEU A 74 1.45 0.20 -2.14
N ALA A 75 0.96 -1.02 -2.03
CA ALA A 75 0.50 -1.82 -3.16
C ALA A 75 -0.95 -1.53 -3.57
N CYS A 76 -1.70 -0.82 -2.74
CA CYS A 76 -3.00 -0.26 -3.10
C CYS A 76 -2.84 1.00 -3.95
N ASP A 77 -3.87 1.36 -4.70
CA ASP A 77 -3.86 2.51 -5.60
C ASP A 77 -4.05 3.84 -4.86
N LEU A 78 -4.83 3.81 -3.79
CA LEU A 78 -5.12 4.96 -2.93
C LEU A 78 -4.92 4.58 -1.46
N ILE A 79 -4.49 5.55 -0.65
CA ILE A 79 -4.39 5.41 0.80
C ILE A 79 -5.21 6.52 1.46
N VAL A 80 -6.26 6.12 2.19
CA VAL A 80 -6.99 6.97 3.13
C VAL A 80 -6.55 6.56 4.53
N ALA A 81 -6.12 7.51 5.34
CA ALA A 81 -5.56 7.23 6.66
C ALA A 81 -6.36 7.91 7.77
N SER A 82 -6.48 7.24 8.90
CA SER A 82 -6.96 7.90 10.12
C SER A 82 -5.85 8.76 10.75
N THR A 83 -6.23 9.81 11.48
CA THR A 83 -5.28 10.72 12.17
C THR A 83 -4.32 10.00 13.12
N ASN A 84 -4.72 8.83 13.67
CA ASN A 84 -3.88 8.00 14.52
C ASN A 84 -2.98 7.01 13.75
N ALA A 85 -3.07 6.97 12.42
CA ALA A 85 -2.26 6.05 11.62
C ALA A 85 -0.76 6.41 11.65
N LYS A 86 0.08 5.36 11.64
CA LYS A 86 1.53 5.48 11.62
C LYS A 86 2.11 4.51 10.62
N PHE A 87 3.05 4.98 9.83
CA PHE A 87 3.70 4.24 8.76
C PHE A 87 5.20 4.11 9.02
N ALA A 88 5.78 2.94 8.75
CA ALA A 88 7.23 2.76 8.72
C ALA A 88 7.63 1.51 7.92
N LEU A 89 8.88 1.50 7.45
CA LEU A 89 9.60 0.31 7.01
C LEU A 89 10.75 0.06 8.00
N PRO A 90 10.47 -0.55 9.18
CA PRO A 90 11.42 -0.67 10.27
C PRO A 90 12.37 -1.87 10.13
N GLU A 91 12.32 -2.60 9.03
CA GLU A 91 13.07 -3.81 8.76
C GLU A 91 14.58 -3.69 9.07
N PRO A 92 15.27 -2.56 8.76
CA PRO A 92 16.70 -2.44 9.07
C PRO A 92 17.02 -2.51 10.56
N LYS A 93 16.08 -2.16 11.44
CA LYS A 93 16.26 -2.25 12.90
C LYS A 93 16.37 -3.69 13.42
N VAL A 94 15.92 -4.65 12.62
CA VAL A 94 15.93 -6.09 12.95
C VAL A 94 16.75 -6.90 11.93
N GLY A 95 17.62 -6.24 11.14
CA GLY A 95 18.51 -6.89 10.17
C GLY A 95 17.79 -7.44 8.94
N LEU A 96 16.62 -6.93 8.61
CA LEU A 96 15.83 -7.31 7.44
C LEU A 96 15.74 -6.15 6.43
N ALA A 97 15.07 -6.40 5.31
CA ALA A 97 14.74 -5.41 4.30
C ALA A 97 13.27 -5.55 3.88
N ALA A 98 12.66 -4.45 3.40
CA ALA A 98 11.28 -4.38 2.94
C ALA A 98 11.12 -5.02 1.55
N LEU A 99 11.15 -6.37 1.51
CA LEU A 99 11.24 -7.16 0.28
C LEU A 99 9.89 -7.37 -0.42
N ALA A 100 8.77 -7.03 0.21
CA ALA A 100 7.45 -7.15 -0.41
C ALA A 100 7.08 -5.93 -1.29
N GLY A 101 8.06 -5.16 -1.72
CA GLY A 101 7.92 -4.07 -2.68
C GLY A 101 8.04 -2.67 -2.08
N GLY A 102 8.29 -2.55 -0.78
CA GLY A 102 8.46 -1.25 -0.10
C GLY A 102 9.63 -0.46 -0.68
N MET A 103 10.78 -1.11 -0.87
CA MET A 103 11.98 -0.50 -1.45
C MET A 103 11.79 -0.03 -2.91
N GLN A 104 10.85 -0.62 -3.63
CA GLN A 104 10.55 -0.27 -5.02
C GLN A 104 9.45 0.79 -5.14
N ARG A 105 8.37 0.67 -4.34
CA ARG A 105 7.20 1.55 -4.44
C ARG A 105 7.41 2.89 -3.77
N LEU A 106 7.96 2.89 -2.55
CA LEU A 106 8.08 4.13 -1.78
C LEU A 106 8.94 5.19 -2.51
N PRO A 107 10.13 4.87 -3.05
CA PRO A 107 10.91 5.86 -3.80
C PRO A 107 10.20 6.41 -5.05
N ARG A 108 9.36 5.58 -5.68
CA ARG A 108 8.58 5.99 -6.85
C ARG A 108 7.44 6.94 -6.49
N GLN A 109 6.87 6.79 -5.31
CA GLN A 109 5.73 7.61 -4.86
C GLN A 109 6.18 8.95 -4.26
N ILE A 110 7.28 8.97 -3.47
CA ILE A 110 7.68 10.18 -2.72
C ILE A 110 9.07 10.73 -3.11
N GLY A 111 9.73 10.08 -4.05
CA GLY A 111 11.09 10.44 -4.46
C GLY A 111 12.19 9.83 -3.57
N MET A 112 13.38 9.64 -4.16
CA MET A 112 14.47 8.85 -3.59
C MET A 112 14.93 9.36 -2.20
N LYS A 113 15.14 10.67 -2.04
CA LYS A 113 15.70 11.22 -0.79
C LYS A 113 14.76 11.02 0.40
N LYS A 114 13.47 11.29 0.22
CA LYS A 114 12.47 11.13 1.28
C LYS A 114 12.30 9.64 1.63
N ALA A 115 12.24 8.77 0.62
CA ALA A 115 12.13 7.33 0.81
C ALA A 115 13.34 6.73 1.54
N LEU A 116 14.57 7.09 1.13
CA LEU A 116 15.79 6.65 1.82
C LEU A 116 15.82 7.12 3.28
N GLY A 117 15.37 8.36 3.56
CA GLY A 117 15.25 8.86 4.93
C GLY A 117 14.35 7.98 5.80
N MET A 118 13.25 7.45 5.26
CA MET A 118 12.39 6.52 5.97
C MET A 118 13.00 5.11 6.06
N MET A 119 13.46 4.56 4.93
CA MET A 119 13.91 3.17 4.84
C MET A 119 15.22 2.91 5.59
N LEU A 120 16.21 3.84 5.54
CA LEU A 120 17.50 3.63 6.20
C LEU A 120 17.43 3.83 7.71
N THR A 121 16.49 4.63 8.20
CA THR A 121 16.33 4.90 9.64
C THR A 121 15.24 4.05 10.29
N GLY A 122 14.33 3.48 9.49
CA GLY A 122 13.13 2.82 9.99
C GLY A 122 12.27 3.74 10.86
N ARG A 123 12.29 5.08 10.58
CA ARG A 123 11.51 6.05 11.35
C ARG A 123 10.01 5.91 11.08
N HIS A 124 9.23 6.32 12.05
CA HIS A 124 7.77 6.39 11.93
C HIS A 124 7.38 7.73 11.29
N VAL A 125 6.33 7.67 10.48
CA VAL A 125 5.70 8.79 9.80
C VAL A 125 4.22 8.82 10.18
N SER A 126 3.69 9.99 10.54
CA SER A 126 2.27 10.17 10.82
C SER A 126 1.43 10.19 9.54
N ALA A 127 0.11 10.14 9.68
CA ALA A 127 -0.81 10.26 8.55
C ALA A 127 -0.64 11.60 7.82
N GLU A 128 -0.53 12.71 8.57
CA GLU A 128 -0.37 14.06 8.04
C GLU A 128 0.97 14.20 7.33
N GLU A 129 2.05 13.66 7.91
CA GLU A 129 3.35 13.65 7.23
C GLU A 129 3.29 12.79 5.96
N GLY A 130 2.60 11.65 5.98
CA GLY A 130 2.38 10.79 4.81
C GLY A 130 1.65 11.52 3.67
N MET A 131 0.65 12.34 4.01
CA MET A 131 -0.05 13.19 3.07
C MET A 131 0.86 14.27 2.50
N HIS A 132 1.67 14.93 3.34
CA HIS A 132 2.65 15.92 2.88
C HIS A 132 3.76 15.29 2.01
N LEU A 133 4.16 14.06 2.30
CA LEU A 133 5.13 13.31 1.50
C LEU A 133 4.56 12.87 0.15
N GLY A 134 3.24 12.64 0.05
CA GLY A 134 2.52 12.33 -1.17
C GLY A 134 2.10 10.86 -1.35
N PHE A 135 2.21 10.01 -0.32
CA PHE A 135 1.70 8.64 -0.40
C PHE A 135 0.33 8.44 0.27
N VAL A 136 -0.17 9.40 1.04
CA VAL A 136 -1.53 9.40 1.59
C VAL A 136 -2.39 10.39 0.81
N ASN A 137 -3.57 9.97 0.37
CA ASN A 137 -4.51 10.78 -0.40
C ASN A 137 -5.40 11.64 0.49
N GLU A 138 -5.81 11.13 1.64
CA GLU A 138 -6.70 11.82 2.57
C GLU A 138 -6.45 11.38 4.01
N VAL A 139 -6.55 12.32 4.95
CA VAL A 139 -6.47 12.05 6.39
C VAL A 139 -7.78 12.48 7.05
N VAL A 140 -8.37 11.58 7.84
CA VAL A 140 -9.64 11.81 8.52
C VAL A 140 -9.60 11.28 9.95
N GLU A 141 -10.56 11.70 10.78
CA GLU A 141 -10.73 11.11 12.12
C GLU A 141 -11.07 9.61 12.03
N PRO A 142 -10.67 8.80 13.02
CA PRO A 142 -10.80 7.34 12.95
C PRO A 142 -12.23 6.85 12.65
N GLU A 143 -13.23 7.48 13.22
CA GLU A 143 -14.66 7.15 13.03
C GLU A 143 -15.17 7.48 11.62
N LYS A 144 -14.48 8.33 10.88
CA LYS A 144 -14.84 8.71 9.50
C LYS A 144 -14.09 7.90 8.44
N LEU A 145 -13.10 7.09 8.83
CA LEU A 145 -12.18 6.43 7.90
C LEU A 145 -12.89 5.58 6.83
N ILE A 146 -13.77 4.70 7.26
CA ILE A 146 -14.47 3.79 6.33
C ILE A 146 -15.41 4.56 5.41
N GLU A 147 -16.05 5.61 5.91
CA GLU A 147 -16.94 6.44 5.08
C GLU A 147 -16.13 7.25 4.05
N ALA A 148 -14.98 7.80 4.42
CA ALA A 148 -14.06 8.46 3.49
C ALA A 148 -13.56 7.49 2.40
N ALA A 149 -13.13 6.29 2.77
CA ALA A 149 -12.73 5.27 1.79
C ALA A 149 -13.88 4.87 0.84
N LYS A 150 -15.11 4.72 1.36
CA LYS A 150 -16.30 4.49 0.53
C LYS A 150 -16.63 5.67 -0.38
N ASN A 151 -16.38 6.90 0.08
CA ASN A 151 -16.58 8.08 -0.77
C ASN A 151 -15.63 8.08 -1.97
N TRP A 152 -14.35 7.72 -1.78
CA TRP A 152 -13.42 7.50 -2.87
C TRP A 152 -13.89 6.39 -3.82
N ALA A 153 -14.40 5.28 -3.26
CA ALA A 153 -14.93 4.18 -4.07
C ALA A 153 -16.12 4.63 -4.92
N ARG A 154 -17.09 5.38 -4.35
CA ARG A 154 -18.24 5.94 -5.09
C ARG A 154 -17.80 6.84 -6.25
N GLN A 155 -16.83 7.74 -6.01
CA GLN A 155 -16.30 8.59 -7.09
C GLN A 155 -15.68 7.77 -8.22
N ILE A 156 -15.02 6.65 -7.90
CA ILE A 156 -14.50 5.72 -8.92
C ILE A 156 -15.66 5.03 -9.66
N GLU A 157 -16.70 4.61 -8.95
CA GLU A 157 -17.87 3.92 -9.51
C GLU A 157 -18.74 4.84 -10.41
N GLU A 158 -18.67 6.15 -10.23
CA GLU A 158 -19.29 7.14 -11.14
C GLU A 158 -18.59 7.21 -12.51
N CYS A 159 -17.39 6.65 -12.63
CA CYS A 159 -16.61 6.64 -13.87
C CYS A 159 -16.84 5.36 -14.68
N SER A 160 -16.50 5.38 -15.97
CA SER A 160 -16.58 4.18 -16.82
C SER A 160 -15.61 3.10 -16.35
N PRO A 161 -16.05 1.86 -16.08
CA PRO A 161 -15.19 0.77 -15.65
C PRO A 161 -14.04 0.47 -16.61
N MET A 162 -14.30 0.59 -17.92
CA MET A 162 -13.26 0.41 -18.95
C MET A 162 -12.19 1.48 -18.86
N SER A 163 -12.59 2.75 -18.69
CA SER A 163 -11.67 3.87 -18.55
C SER A 163 -10.81 3.75 -17.29
N ILE A 164 -11.41 3.35 -16.17
CA ILE A 164 -10.68 3.13 -14.91
C ILE A 164 -9.59 2.05 -15.08
N ARG A 165 -9.96 0.91 -15.69
CA ARG A 165 -9.02 -0.19 -15.93
C ARG A 165 -7.88 0.24 -16.86
N ALA A 166 -8.20 0.89 -17.96
CA ALA A 166 -7.21 1.39 -18.91
C ALA A 166 -6.28 2.44 -18.25
N THR A 167 -6.85 3.41 -17.52
CA THR A 167 -6.09 4.43 -16.80
C THR A 167 -5.11 3.80 -15.81
N LYS A 168 -5.57 2.86 -14.99
CA LYS A 168 -4.72 2.17 -14.01
C LYS A 168 -3.60 1.39 -14.72
N GLN A 169 -3.93 0.60 -15.72
CA GLN A 169 -2.97 -0.20 -16.48
C GLN A 169 -1.90 0.68 -17.11
N VAL A 170 -2.30 1.69 -17.87
CA VAL A 170 -1.37 2.60 -18.55
C VAL A 170 -0.49 3.34 -17.56
N ALA A 171 -1.06 3.83 -16.45
CA ALA A 171 -0.30 4.53 -15.42
C ALA A 171 0.82 3.65 -14.82
N TYR A 172 0.53 2.37 -14.54
CA TYR A 172 1.54 1.47 -13.97
C TYR A 172 2.54 0.94 -15.00
N GLU A 173 2.11 0.57 -16.19
CA GLU A 173 2.99 0.03 -17.24
C GLU A 173 3.98 1.09 -17.72
N ASN A 174 3.53 2.33 -17.86
CA ASN A 174 4.34 3.41 -18.42
C ASN A 174 5.05 4.27 -17.37
N PHE A 175 4.88 3.99 -16.09
CA PHE A 175 5.49 4.79 -15.01
C PHE A 175 7.03 4.86 -15.09
N ASN A 176 7.66 3.87 -15.69
CA ASN A 176 9.12 3.80 -15.81
C ASN A 176 9.61 4.07 -17.26
N GLU A 177 8.71 4.35 -18.21
CA GLU A 177 9.11 4.70 -19.58
C GLU A 177 9.39 6.21 -19.65
N PRO A 178 10.66 6.63 -19.80
CA PRO A 178 11.01 8.06 -19.82
C PRO A 178 10.66 8.73 -21.14
N ASP A 179 10.42 7.96 -22.20
CA ASP A 179 10.08 8.45 -23.52
C ASP A 179 8.55 8.48 -23.67
N LEU A 180 7.98 9.69 -23.66
CA LEU A 180 6.53 9.87 -23.74
C LEU A 180 5.95 9.33 -25.05
N GLU A 181 6.65 9.45 -26.17
CA GLU A 181 6.18 8.94 -27.46
C GLU A 181 6.05 7.42 -27.45
N LYS A 182 6.99 6.71 -26.79
CA LYS A 182 6.92 5.25 -26.63
C LYS A 182 5.87 4.81 -25.63
N SER A 183 5.53 5.67 -24.69
CA SER A 183 4.53 5.38 -23.63
C SER A 183 3.09 5.61 -24.11
N MET A 184 2.88 6.32 -25.20
CA MET A 184 1.58 6.56 -25.84
C MET A 184 1.21 5.51 -26.89
#